data_c95fa65b44f8d014980d8372c6e55224
#
_entry.id   c95fa65b44f8d014980d8372c6e55224
#
_cell.length_a   1.000
_cell.length_b   1.000
_cell.length_c   1.000
_cell.angle_alpha   90.00
_cell.angle_beta   90.00
_cell.angle_gamma   90.00
#
_symmetry.space_group_name_H-M   'P 1'
#
loop_
_entity.id
_entity.type
_entity.pdbx_description
1 polymer ?
#
loop_
_entity_poly.entity_id
_entity_poly.type
_entity_poly.pdbx_seq_one_letter_code
_entity_poly.pdbx_strand_id
1 'polypeptide(L)' 'MSDTADKVTKIIVDQLGVNADDVKPEASFIEDLGADSLDLTELIMAMEEEFDLEIADEDAQKILKVQDAINYIESKK' A
#
# COMPACT_ATOMS: atom_id res chain seq x y z
N MET A 1 8.61 -13.20 -7.77
CA MET A 1 7.90 -12.09 -7.15
C MET A 1 8.76 -10.84 -7.23
N SER A 2 8.16 -9.68 -7.36
CA SER A 2 8.92 -8.45 -7.48
C SER A 2 9.31 -7.93 -6.09
N ASP A 3 10.45 -7.25 -6.02
CA ASP A 3 10.88 -6.59 -4.80
C ASP A 3 9.87 -5.54 -4.36
N THR A 4 9.20 -4.91 -5.31
CA THR A 4 8.19 -3.90 -5.02
C THR A 4 7.03 -4.53 -4.24
N ALA A 5 6.52 -5.66 -4.69
CA ALA A 5 5.42 -6.35 -4.01
C ALA A 5 5.81 -6.75 -2.60
N ASP A 6 7.03 -7.27 -2.43
CA ASP A 6 7.51 -7.68 -1.12
C ASP A 6 7.63 -6.49 -0.16
N LYS A 7 8.15 -5.38 -0.64
CA LYS A 7 8.28 -4.17 0.18
C LYS A 7 6.92 -3.57 0.55
N VAL A 8 5.99 -3.54 -0.40
CA VAL A 8 4.64 -3.06 -0.14
C VAL A 8 3.96 -3.93 0.92
N THR A 9 4.08 -5.24 0.80
CA THR A 9 3.52 -6.16 1.77
C THR A 9 4.07 -5.89 3.17
N LYS A 10 5.37 -5.72 3.28
CA LYS A 10 6.01 -5.46 4.57
C LYS A 10 5.52 -4.15 5.19
N ILE A 11 5.40 -3.11 4.37
CA ILE A 11 4.90 -1.83 4.85
C ILE A 11 3.47 -1.97 5.38
N ILE A 12 2.63 -2.69 4.65
CA ILE A 12 1.24 -2.90 5.05
C ILE A 12 1.17 -3.65 6.38
N VAL A 13 1.95 -4.72 6.52
CA VAL A 13 2.01 -5.49 7.74
C VAL A 13 2.42 -4.60 8.92
N ASP A 14 3.45 -3.79 8.73
CA ASP A 14 3.96 -2.92 9.79
C ASP A 14 2.95 -1.82 10.17
N GLN A 15 2.29 -1.23 9.19
CA GLN A 15 1.39 -0.11 9.44
C GLN A 15 0.03 -0.54 9.97
N LEU A 16 -0.52 -1.62 9.44
CA LEU A 16 -1.86 -2.07 9.79
C LEU A 16 -1.89 -3.19 10.82
N GLY A 17 -0.75 -3.79 11.10
CA GLY A 17 -0.69 -4.89 12.06
C GLY A 17 -1.39 -6.16 11.59
N VAL A 18 -1.47 -6.37 10.29
CA VAL A 18 -2.09 -7.56 9.72
C VAL A 18 -1.02 -8.59 9.35
N ASN A 19 -1.46 -9.83 9.11
CA ASN A 19 -0.55 -10.89 8.69
C ASN A 19 -0.22 -10.76 7.21
N ALA A 20 1.01 -11.11 6.84
CA ALA A 20 1.42 -11.08 5.45
C ALA A 20 0.53 -11.96 4.57
N ASP A 21 0.02 -13.06 5.13
CA ASP A 21 -0.88 -13.96 4.40
C ASP A 21 -2.20 -13.31 4.01
N ASP A 22 -2.60 -12.27 4.74
CA ASP A 22 -3.83 -11.53 4.45
C ASP A 22 -3.61 -10.45 3.40
N VAL A 23 -2.36 -10.11 3.12
CA VAL A 23 -2.02 -9.04 2.16
C VAL A 23 -1.93 -9.65 0.77
N LYS A 24 -3.10 -9.77 0.13
CA LYS A 24 -3.21 -10.34 -1.22
C LYS A 24 -3.42 -9.21 -2.22
N PRO A 25 -3.02 -9.41 -3.49
CA PRO A 25 -3.19 -8.36 -4.49
C PRO A 25 -4.61 -7.82 -4.60
N GLU A 26 -5.60 -8.68 -4.46
CA GLU A 26 -7.01 -8.29 -4.56
C GLU A 26 -7.59 -7.76 -3.25
N ALA A 27 -6.82 -7.77 -2.16
CA ALA A 27 -7.31 -7.30 -0.85
C ALA A 27 -7.53 -5.79 -0.86
N SER A 28 -8.67 -5.37 -0.34
CA SER A 28 -8.99 -3.96 -0.17
C SER A 28 -8.44 -3.50 1.18
N PHE A 29 -7.80 -2.33 1.21
CA PHE A 29 -7.24 -1.82 2.46
C PHE A 29 -8.32 -1.59 3.51
N ILE A 30 -9.46 -1.06 3.11
CA ILE A 30 -10.53 -0.74 4.04
C ILE A 30 -11.39 -1.96 4.35
N GLU A 31 -11.86 -2.66 3.32
CA GLU A 31 -12.81 -3.75 3.50
C GLU A 31 -12.16 -5.04 4.01
N ASP A 32 -10.99 -5.37 3.49
CA ASP A 32 -10.35 -6.64 3.82
C ASP A 32 -9.32 -6.52 4.94
N LEU A 33 -8.60 -5.40 4.98
CA LEU A 33 -7.53 -5.21 5.96
C LEU A 33 -7.94 -4.31 7.13
N GLY A 34 -9.12 -3.74 7.07
CA GLY A 34 -9.67 -2.96 8.17
C GLY A 34 -9.03 -1.60 8.39
N ALA A 35 -8.37 -1.06 7.38
CA ALA A 35 -7.77 0.26 7.48
C ALA A 35 -8.84 1.35 7.41
N ASP A 36 -8.66 2.41 8.19
CA ASP A 36 -9.49 3.60 8.03
C ASP A 36 -8.72 4.64 7.21
N SER A 37 -9.32 5.82 7.02
CA SER A 37 -8.70 6.84 6.18
C SER A 37 -7.37 7.35 6.75
N LEU A 38 -7.25 7.41 8.07
CA LEU A 38 -6.01 7.81 8.71
C LEU A 38 -4.92 6.77 8.49
N ASP A 39 -5.28 5.49 8.63
CA ASP A 39 -4.36 4.38 8.38
C ASP A 39 -3.87 4.42 6.93
N LEU A 40 -4.77 4.70 5.99
CA LEU A 40 -4.39 4.81 4.58
C LEU A 40 -3.40 5.95 4.36
N THR A 41 -3.63 7.09 5.00
CA THR A 41 -2.73 8.23 4.88
C THR A 41 -1.33 7.87 5.38
N GLU A 42 -1.25 7.22 6.52
CA GLU A 42 0.04 6.80 7.08
C GLU A 42 0.71 5.75 6.20
N LEU A 43 -0.07 4.85 5.64
CA LEU A 43 0.44 3.82 4.73
C LEU A 43 1.04 4.46 3.47
N ILE A 44 0.33 5.43 2.90
CA ILE A 44 0.80 6.16 1.72
C ILE A 44 2.12 6.87 2.03
N MET A 45 2.19 7.53 3.17
CA MET A 45 3.40 8.24 3.58
C MET A 45 4.57 7.28 3.77
N ALA A 46 4.31 6.12 4.35
CA ALA A 46 5.36 5.11 4.54
C ALA A 46 5.88 4.60 3.19
N MET A 47 4.97 4.42 2.23
CA MET A 47 5.39 4.01 0.88
C MET A 47 6.21 5.09 0.20
N GLU A 48 5.85 6.36 0.36
CA GLU A 48 6.61 7.47 -0.21
C GLU A 48 8.04 7.48 0.32
N GLU A 49 8.21 7.24 1.60
CA GLU A 49 9.53 7.21 2.22
C GLU A 49 10.34 6.00 1.78
N GLU A 50 9.70 4.84 1.73
CA GLU A 50 10.41 3.60 1.39
C GLU A 50 10.90 3.60 -0.05
N PHE A 51 10.10 4.14 -0.96
CA PHE A 51 10.40 4.12 -2.39
C PHE A 51 10.94 5.46 -2.91
N ASP A 52 11.08 6.43 -2.04
CA ASP A 52 11.59 7.76 -2.36
C ASP A 52 10.85 8.39 -3.55
N LEU A 53 9.52 8.44 -3.43
CA LEU A 53 8.67 9.04 -4.45
C LEU A 53 7.53 9.81 -3.80
N GLU A 54 6.83 10.61 -4.59
CA GLU A 54 5.67 11.35 -4.13
C GLU A 54 4.41 10.76 -4.73
N ILE A 55 3.38 10.62 -3.91
CA ILE A 55 2.06 10.17 -4.35
C ILE A 55 1.10 11.33 -4.17
N ALA A 56 0.57 11.86 -5.27
CA ALA A 56 -0.38 12.95 -5.23
C ALA A 56 -1.66 12.49 -4.52
N ASP A 57 -2.34 13.42 -3.85
CA ASP A 57 -3.58 13.10 -3.13
C ASP A 57 -4.61 12.43 -4.03
N GLU A 58 -4.78 12.94 -5.25
CA GLU A 58 -5.74 12.36 -6.20
C GLU A 58 -5.36 10.93 -6.60
N ASP A 59 -4.07 10.64 -6.68
CA ASP A 59 -3.61 9.27 -6.97
C ASP A 59 -3.81 8.38 -5.75
N ALA A 60 -3.55 8.92 -4.55
CA ALA A 60 -3.76 8.16 -3.32
C ALA A 60 -5.20 7.72 -3.18
N GLN A 61 -6.15 8.56 -3.61
CA GLN A 61 -7.57 8.22 -3.55
C GLN A 61 -7.94 7.05 -4.46
N LYS A 62 -7.12 6.77 -5.46
CA LYS A 62 -7.35 5.66 -6.38
C LYS A 62 -6.72 4.37 -5.91
N ILE A 63 -5.85 4.44 -4.89
CA ILE A 63 -5.18 3.26 -4.34
C ILE A 63 -6.11 2.64 -3.30
N LEU A 64 -6.95 1.72 -3.75
CA LEU A 64 -7.95 1.08 -2.89
C LEU A 64 -7.57 -0.35 -2.52
N LYS A 65 -6.75 -0.99 -3.34
CA LYS A 65 -6.33 -2.38 -3.14
C LYS A 65 -4.81 -2.47 -3.14
N VAL A 66 -4.32 -3.58 -2.60
CA VAL A 66 -2.88 -3.84 -2.57
C VAL A 66 -2.28 -3.78 -3.98
N GLN A 67 -2.96 -4.38 -4.96
CA GLN A 67 -2.48 -4.38 -6.33
C GLN A 67 -2.38 -2.95 -6.90
N ASP A 68 -3.32 -2.08 -6.53
CA ASP A 68 -3.29 -0.68 -6.98
C ASP A 68 -2.02 0.01 -6.50
N ALA A 69 -1.64 -0.22 -5.23
CA ALA A 69 -0.43 0.36 -4.67
C ALA A 69 0.82 -0.17 -5.39
N ILE A 70 0.87 -1.46 -5.62
CA ILE A 70 2.00 -2.08 -6.32
C ILE A 70 2.13 -1.52 -7.73
N ASN A 71 1.02 -1.46 -8.45
CA ASN A 71 1.00 -0.93 -9.82
C ASN A 71 1.46 0.51 -9.88
N TYR A 72 0.99 1.32 -8.95
CA TYR A 72 1.37 2.73 -8.91
C TYR A 72 2.88 2.88 -8.72
N ILE A 73 3.43 2.17 -7.76
CA ILE A 73 4.86 2.26 -7.45
C ILE A 73 5.69 1.77 -8.63
N GLU A 74 5.28 0.67 -9.25
CA GLU A 74 6.01 0.12 -10.39
C GLU A 74 5.97 1.05 -11.59
N SER A 75 4.89 1.80 -11.75
CA SER A 75 4.79 2.78 -12.84
C SER A 75 5.68 3.99 -12.62
N LYS A 76 6.13 4.24 -11.39
CA LYS A 76 6.98 5.37 -11.05
C LYS A 76 8.47 5.04 -11.02
N LYS A 77 8.80 3.78 -11.13
CA LYS A 77 10.19 3.35 -11.12
C LYS A 77 10.91 3.70 -12.40
#